data_516d31b6c6237097237c5742e01809e6
#
_entry.id   516d31b6c6237097237c5742e01809e6
#
_cell.length_a   1.000
_cell.length_b   1.000
_cell.length_c   1.000
_cell.angle_alpha   90.00
_cell.angle_beta   90.00
_cell.angle_gamma   90.00
#
_symmetry.space_group_name_H-M   'P 1'
#
loop_
_entity.id
_entity.type
_entity.pdbx_description
1 polymer ?
#
loop_
_entity_poly.entity_id
_entity_poly.type
_entity_poly.pdbx_seq_one_letter_code
_entity_poly.pdbx_strand_id
1 'polypeptide(L)'
;MNKIPAFCRLIACGLACLAYGETMPAGLRDISGDRARHVVIAQGTPEIYNGHATVARTKSGKMIVVWTINHGGPCGPAAESLDGGKTWTRIDDRFPAEWKTTKNCPAIFALEGPDGKERLFVFAVGRMDKINNRGVEMRHCVSEDDGLTWRMIPHAIPVTCVMPLTTVIRCSDGSYLGMYNDRWPERKKKWNRVFQIRSTDGGFTWSPGELVAESEKMNLCEPFLLRSDDGKELCAILRDNCRNALSKLVFSRDEGKTWTAPADSAPALSGHRHAGVKDSSGRWTIVFRDFEPQSPFGHNYCAWRGTYADIVARRPGEKIKLLENCSKRKADCGYGACVLMPDDTVFALTYIKYNPGPEKHSIVGLWLPK
;
A
#
# COMPACT_ATOMS: atom_id res chain seq x y z
N MET A 1 -42.43 -23.38 -69.32
CA MET A 1 -41.03 -23.31 -68.98
C MET A 1 -40.65 -21.84 -68.91
N ASN A 2 -40.77 -21.20 -67.73
CA ASN A 2 -40.41 -19.79 -67.52
C ASN A 2 -39.53 -19.70 -66.28
N LYS A 3 -38.29 -19.24 -66.49
CA LYS A 3 -37.32 -18.96 -65.46
C LYS A 3 -37.58 -17.59 -64.84
N ILE A 4 -37.70 -17.50 -63.49
CA ILE A 4 -37.79 -16.28 -62.75
C ILE A 4 -36.39 -15.99 -62.19
N PRO A 5 -35.82 -14.76 -62.28
CA PRO A 5 -34.52 -14.43 -61.69
C PRO A 5 -34.64 -14.05 -60.19
N ALA A 6 -33.69 -14.54 -59.40
CA ALA A 6 -33.56 -14.24 -57.96
C ALA A 6 -33.02 -12.84 -57.81
N PHE A 7 -33.78 -12.02 -57.05
CA PHE A 7 -33.34 -10.71 -56.55
C PHE A 7 -32.57 -10.89 -55.22
N CYS A 8 -31.28 -10.63 -55.24
CA CYS A 8 -30.45 -10.59 -54.05
C CYS A 8 -30.69 -9.25 -53.37
N ARG A 9 -31.35 -9.25 -52.19
CA ARG A 9 -31.42 -8.09 -51.29
C ARG A 9 -30.24 -8.15 -50.32
N LEU A 10 -29.30 -7.22 -50.53
CA LEU A 10 -28.30 -6.89 -49.48
C LEU A 10 -29.01 -6.18 -48.33
N ILE A 11 -29.10 -6.86 -47.20
CA ILE A 11 -29.45 -6.23 -45.91
C ILE A 11 -28.14 -5.74 -45.29
N ALA A 12 -27.92 -4.43 -45.34
CA ALA A 12 -26.87 -3.77 -44.56
C ALA A 12 -27.28 -3.79 -43.10
N CYS A 13 -26.71 -4.71 -42.30
CA CYS A 13 -26.78 -4.69 -40.89
C CYS A 13 -25.84 -3.60 -40.36
N GLY A 14 -26.38 -2.40 -40.12
CA GLY A 14 -25.72 -1.39 -39.36
C GLY A 14 -25.63 -1.82 -37.87
N LEU A 15 -24.44 -2.28 -37.46
CA LEU A 15 -24.15 -2.44 -36.02
C LEU A 15 -24.08 -1.04 -35.37
N ALA A 16 -25.21 -0.60 -34.85
CA ALA A 16 -25.20 0.47 -33.85
C ALA A 16 -24.60 -0.12 -32.56
N CYS A 17 -23.32 0.17 -32.28
CA CYS A 17 -22.75 0.02 -30.95
C CYS A 17 -23.46 1.01 -30.04
N LEU A 18 -24.55 0.59 -29.42
CA LEU A 18 -25.09 1.24 -28.23
C LEU A 18 -24.09 1.02 -27.09
N ALA A 19 -23.28 2.03 -26.82
CA ALA A 19 -22.55 2.14 -25.56
C ALA A 19 -23.59 2.27 -24.46
N TYR A 20 -23.99 1.18 -23.85
CA TYR A 20 -24.68 1.19 -22.57
C TYR A 20 -23.68 1.71 -21.52
N GLY A 21 -23.68 2.99 -21.27
CA GLY A 21 -23.09 3.57 -20.09
C GLY A 21 -23.90 3.10 -18.89
N GLU A 22 -23.58 1.93 -18.32
CA GLU A 22 -24.12 1.54 -17.03
C GLU A 22 -23.70 2.61 -16.02
N THR A 23 -24.65 3.35 -15.49
CA THR A 23 -24.39 4.29 -14.40
C THR A 23 -23.96 3.48 -13.19
N MET A 24 -22.72 3.70 -12.74
CA MET A 24 -22.18 3.03 -11.55
C MET A 24 -23.10 3.32 -10.34
N PRO A 25 -23.32 2.33 -9.45
CA PRO A 25 -24.05 2.55 -8.22
C PRO A 25 -23.45 3.72 -7.41
N ALA A 26 -24.31 4.44 -6.68
CA ALA A 26 -23.89 5.55 -5.84
C ALA A 26 -22.75 5.12 -4.89
N GLY A 27 -21.71 5.94 -4.79
CA GLY A 27 -20.51 5.64 -3.97
C GLY A 27 -19.44 4.77 -4.66
N LEU A 28 -19.66 4.35 -5.92
CA LEU A 28 -18.66 3.66 -6.73
C LEU A 28 -18.20 4.55 -7.89
N ARG A 29 -16.88 4.54 -8.15
CA ARG A 29 -16.28 5.31 -9.25
C ARG A 29 -15.14 4.51 -9.90
N ASP A 30 -15.06 4.54 -11.22
CA ASP A 30 -13.94 3.95 -11.98
C ASP A 30 -13.19 5.05 -12.73
N ILE A 31 -11.91 5.24 -12.40
CA ILE A 31 -11.00 6.18 -13.09
C ILE A 31 -9.82 5.45 -13.75
N SER A 32 -9.82 4.12 -13.72
CA SER A 32 -8.68 3.30 -14.19
C SER A 32 -8.40 3.46 -15.69
N GLY A 33 -9.37 3.95 -16.46
CA GLY A 33 -9.22 4.26 -17.88
C GLY A 33 -8.64 5.65 -18.18
N ASP A 34 -8.56 6.54 -17.19
CA ASP A 34 -8.02 7.91 -17.38
C ASP A 34 -6.48 7.91 -17.34
N ARG A 35 -5.88 7.46 -18.45
CA ARG A 35 -4.43 7.32 -18.59
C ARG A 35 -3.66 8.63 -18.46
N ALA A 36 -4.29 9.79 -18.64
CA ALA A 36 -3.66 11.10 -18.45
C ALA A 36 -3.26 11.36 -17.00
N ARG A 37 -3.87 10.65 -16.05
CA ARG A 37 -3.51 10.69 -14.61
C ARG A 37 -2.38 9.77 -14.24
N HIS A 38 -1.93 8.89 -15.12
CA HIS A 38 -0.98 7.84 -14.78
C HIS A 38 0.45 8.22 -15.15
N VAL A 39 1.40 7.78 -14.34
CA VAL A 39 2.84 7.83 -14.63
C VAL A 39 3.46 6.46 -14.38
N VAL A 40 4.21 5.95 -15.34
CA VAL A 40 4.99 4.72 -15.16
C VAL A 40 6.35 5.11 -14.57
N ILE A 41 6.57 4.75 -13.31
CA ILE A 41 7.80 5.05 -12.56
C ILE A 41 8.90 4.04 -12.93
N ALA A 42 8.53 2.76 -13.01
CA ALA A 42 9.42 1.69 -13.45
C ALA A 42 8.65 0.70 -14.32
N GLN A 43 9.01 0.62 -15.59
CA GLN A 43 8.38 -0.29 -16.54
C GLN A 43 8.79 -1.73 -16.26
N GLY A 44 7.81 -2.65 -16.19
CA GLY A 44 8.05 -4.07 -16.22
C GLY A 44 8.41 -4.53 -17.64
N THR A 45 9.25 -5.56 -17.74
CA THR A 45 9.57 -6.23 -19.01
C THR A 45 9.21 -7.71 -18.93
N PRO A 46 9.36 -8.51 -20.00
CA PRO A 46 9.20 -9.96 -19.88
C PRO A 46 10.11 -10.60 -18.83
N GLU A 47 11.29 -9.99 -18.54
CA GLU A 47 12.29 -10.48 -17.60
C GLU A 47 12.13 -9.82 -16.22
N ILE A 48 11.81 -8.50 -16.18
CA ILE A 48 11.82 -7.68 -14.98
C ILE A 48 10.41 -7.53 -14.41
N TYR A 49 10.23 -8.04 -13.20
CA TYR A 49 9.06 -7.81 -12.37
C TYR A 49 9.40 -6.78 -11.28
N ASN A 50 8.75 -5.62 -11.30
CA ASN A 50 8.85 -4.63 -10.23
C ASN A 50 7.71 -4.86 -9.22
N GLY A 51 8.02 -5.00 -7.93
CA GLY A 51 7.04 -5.35 -6.90
C GLY A 51 7.11 -4.45 -5.67
N HIS A 52 6.08 -4.51 -4.84
CA HIS A 52 6.00 -3.96 -3.48
C HIS A 52 6.60 -2.55 -3.31
N ALA A 53 5.99 -1.55 -3.94
CA ALA A 53 6.48 -0.18 -3.88
C ALA A 53 5.86 0.62 -2.73
N THR A 54 6.66 1.51 -2.13
CA THR A 54 6.19 2.55 -1.21
C THR A 54 6.81 3.90 -1.53
N VAL A 55 6.17 4.99 -1.11
CA VAL A 55 6.59 6.37 -1.38
C VAL A 55 6.56 7.20 -0.10
N ALA A 56 7.53 8.08 0.04
CA ALA A 56 7.49 9.20 0.99
C ALA A 56 7.65 10.51 0.25
N ARG A 57 7.06 11.56 0.81
CA ARG A 57 7.26 12.95 0.39
C ARG A 57 7.89 13.71 1.54
N THR A 58 9.00 14.40 1.28
CA THR A 58 9.72 15.21 2.27
C THR A 58 9.13 16.61 2.40
N LYS A 59 9.53 17.34 3.44
CA LYS A 59 9.17 18.75 3.63
C LYS A 59 9.65 19.64 2.46
N SER A 60 10.75 19.29 1.81
CA SER A 60 11.24 19.99 0.60
C SER A 60 10.32 19.81 -0.61
N GLY A 61 9.41 18.84 -0.56
CA GLY A 61 8.53 18.46 -1.67
C GLY A 61 9.07 17.32 -2.54
N LYS A 62 10.30 16.87 -2.31
CA LYS A 62 10.86 15.71 -3.00
C LYS A 62 10.04 14.46 -2.67
N MET A 63 9.84 13.61 -3.66
CA MET A 63 9.22 12.30 -3.48
C MET A 63 10.24 11.20 -3.78
N ILE A 64 10.29 10.17 -2.92
CA ILE A 64 11.16 9.01 -3.13
C ILE A 64 10.32 7.75 -3.07
N VAL A 65 10.50 6.90 -4.08
CA VAL A 65 9.89 5.58 -4.21
C VAL A 65 10.95 4.51 -4.07
N VAL A 66 10.65 3.47 -3.27
CA VAL A 66 11.48 2.28 -3.14
C VAL A 66 10.65 1.04 -3.45
N TRP A 67 11.26 0.00 -4.07
CA TRP A 67 10.54 -1.23 -4.41
C TRP A 67 11.43 -2.46 -4.47
N THR A 68 10.85 -3.63 -4.73
CA THR A 68 11.58 -4.89 -4.89
C THR A 68 11.66 -5.32 -6.34
N ILE A 69 12.69 -6.09 -6.68
CA ILE A 69 12.69 -6.93 -7.89
C ILE A 69 12.09 -8.28 -7.51
N ASN A 70 11.07 -8.71 -8.24
CA ASN A 70 10.20 -9.86 -7.96
C ASN A 70 9.30 -9.68 -6.72
N HIS A 71 8.29 -10.53 -6.61
CA HIS A 71 7.37 -10.56 -5.48
C HIS A 71 8.10 -11.00 -4.21
N GLY A 72 8.24 -10.10 -3.22
CA GLY A 72 9.01 -10.36 -2.00
C GLY A 72 10.50 -10.59 -2.20
N GLY A 73 11.03 -10.19 -3.34
CA GLY A 73 12.43 -10.35 -3.70
C GLY A 73 13.37 -9.29 -3.10
N PRO A 74 14.60 -9.15 -3.64
CA PRO A 74 15.57 -8.19 -3.15
C PRO A 74 15.05 -6.74 -3.23
N CYS A 75 15.37 -5.95 -2.21
CA CYS A 75 15.29 -4.51 -2.24
C CYS A 75 16.48 -3.94 -3.03
N GLY A 76 16.44 -2.65 -3.33
CA GLY A 76 17.53 -1.97 -4.03
C GLY A 76 17.03 -0.89 -4.97
N PRO A 77 16.04 -1.18 -5.84
CA PRO A 77 15.52 -0.16 -6.72
C PRO A 77 14.89 1.01 -5.97
N ALA A 78 15.22 2.21 -6.42
CA ALA A 78 14.68 3.47 -5.92
C ALA A 78 14.65 4.53 -7.00
N ALA A 79 13.72 5.49 -6.90
CA ALA A 79 13.65 6.65 -7.77
C ALA A 79 13.17 7.88 -6.98
N GLU A 80 13.59 9.07 -7.44
CA GLU A 80 13.13 10.35 -6.90
C GLU A 80 12.37 11.15 -7.94
N SER A 81 11.47 12.00 -7.48
CA SER A 81 10.80 13.04 -8.27
C SER A 81 10.93 14.38 -7.56
N LEU A 82 11.25 15.42 -8.34
CA LEU A 82 11.39 16.81 -7.89
C LEU A 82 10.23 17.70 -8.39
N ASP A 83 9.31 17.15 -9.16
CA ASP A 83 8.25 17.88 -9.87
C ASP A 83 6.83 17.39 -9.50
N GLY A 84 6.69 16.86 -8.27
CA GLY A 84 5.40 16.37 -7.76
C GLY A 84 4.95 15.06 -8.37
N GLY A 85 5.89 14.20 -8.79
CA GLY A 85 5.62 12.86 -9.30
C GLY A 85 5.43 12.77 -10.81
N LYS A 86 5.65 13.84 -11.57
CA LYS A 86 5.49 13.85 -13.03
C LYS A 86 6.62 13.14 -13.74
N THR A 87 7.85 13.34 -13.29
CA THR A 87 9.04 12.65 -13.80
C THR A 87 9.84 12.01 -12.66
N TRP A 88 10.55 10.91 -12.97
CA TRP A 88 11.26 10.10 -12.00
C TRP A 88 12.65 9.75 -12.48
N THR A 89 13.65 9.94 -11.59
CA THR A 89 15.05 9.61 -11.84
C THR A 89 15.48 8.48 -10.90
N ARG A 90 16.16 7.46 -11.43
CA ARG A 90 16.72 6.34 -10.65
C ARG A 90 17.83 6.83 -9.73
N ILE A 91 17.82 6.31 -8.48
CA ILE A 91 18.77 6.65 -7.42
C ILE A 91 19.29 5.41 -6.67
N ASP A 92 19.27 4.25 -7.30
CA ASP A 92 19.68 2.96 -6.71
C ASP A 92 21.13 2.97 -6.22
N ASP A 93 21.98 3.74 -6.88
CA ASP A 93 23.43 3.89 -6.61
C ASP A 93 23.71 4.67 -5.33
N ARG A 94 22.74 5.43 -4.84
CA ARG A 94 22.84 6.17 -3.56
C ARG A 94 22.68 5.26 -2.35
N PHE A 95 22.10 4.08 -2.51
CA PHE A 95 21.91 3.14 -1.42
C PHE A 95 23.14 2.27 -1.21
N PRO A 96 23.51 1.95 0.06
CA PRO A 96 24.65 1.10 0.35
C PRO A 96 24.44 -0.33 -0.20
N ALA A 97 25.54 -1.00 -0.54
CA ALA A 97 25.50 -2.34 -1.15
C ALA A 97 24.73 -3.36 -0.27
N GLU A 98 24.85 -3.25 1.04
CA GLU A 98 24.17 -4.10 2.02
C GLU A 98 22.64 -3.99 1.92
N TRP A 99 22.11 -2.86 1.49
CA TRP A 99 20.67 -2.68 1.29
C TRP A 99 20.10 -3.69 0.29
N LYS A 100 20.85 -4.02 -0.75
CA LYS A 100 20.47 -4.99 -1.79
C LYS A 100 20.36 -6.43 -1.29
N THR A 101 20.89 -6.72 -0.09
CA THR A 101 20.74 -8.04 0.56
C THR A 101 19.43 -8.17 1.33
N THR A 102 18.74 -7.07 1.62
CA THR A 102 17.44 -7.06 2.27
C THR A 102 16.34 -7.47 1.30
N LYS A 103 15.17 -7.82 1.82
CA LYS A 103 14.05 -8.36 1.03
C LYS A 103 12.72 -7.87 1.54
N ASN A 104 11.71 -8.13 0.74
CA ASN A 104 10.30 -8.08 1.06
C ASN A 104 9.79 -6.70 1.50
N CYS A 105 8.97 -6.11 0.66
CA CYS A 105 8.12 -4.96 0.96
C CYS A 105 8.83 -3.77 1.62
N PRO A 106 9.89 -3.18 1.00
CA PRO A 106 10.55 -2.01 1.58
C PRO A 106 9.52 -0.92 1.87
N ALA A 107 9.62 -0.29 3.05
CA ALA A 107 8.71 0.76 3.48
C ALA A 107 9.49 2.01 3.84
N ILE A 108 9.23 3.11 3.13
CA ILE A 108 9.89 4.40 3.33
C ILE A 108 9.00 5.35 4.13
N PHE A 109 9.60 6.03 5.11
CA PHE A 109 8.93 7.05 5.93
C PHE A 109 9.84 8.28 6.09
N ALA A 110 9.23 9.48 6.05
CA ALA A 110 9.85 10.71 6.49
C ALA A 110 9.50 10.94 7.96
N LEU A 111 10.48 10.90 8.84
CA LEU A 111 10.30 11.03 10.28
C LEU A 111 11.09 12.24 10.80
N GLU A 112 10.47 13.01 11.70
CA GLU A 112 11.11 14.14 12.36
C GLU A 112 11.71 13.69 13.70
N GLY A 113 13.00 13.92 13.87
CA GLY A 113 13.70 13.61 15.13
C GLY A 113 13.38 14.60 16.25
N PRO A 114 13.81 14.30 17.51
CA PRO A 114 13.71 15.25 18.63
C PRO A 114 14.45 16.57 18.39
N ASP A 115 15.41 16.58 17.48
CA ASP A 115 16.17 17.77 17.03
C ASP A 115 15.41 18.60 15.97
N GLY A 116 14.16 18.25 15.63
CA GLY A 116 13.33 18.91 14.62
C GLY A 116 13.74 18.64 13.18
N LYS A 117 14.78 17.82 12.94
CA LYS A 117 15.22 17.46 11.59
C LYS A 117 14.41 16.32 11.03
N GLU A 118 13.93 16.49 9.80
CA GLU A 118 13.33 15.40 9.04
C GLU A 118 14.42 14.50 8.46
N ARG A 119 14.20 13.21 8.53
CA ARG A 119 15.05 12.17 7.95
C ARG A 119 14.20 11.14 7.23
N LEU A 120 14.75 10.54 6.21
CA LEU A 120 14.11 9.45 5.50
C LEU A 120 14.64 8.12 6.02
N PHE A 121 13.74 7.23 6.41
CA PHE A 121 14.06 5.86 6.79
C PHE A 121 13.40 4.87 5.84
N VAL A 122 14.15 3.85 5.42
CA VAL A 122 13.61 2.71 4.67
C VAL A 122 13.81 1.44 5.47
N PHE A 123 12.71 0.71 5.71
CA PHE A 123 12.69 -0.54 6.45
C PHE A 123 12.49 -1.72 5.51
N ALA A 124 13.18 -2.83 5.76
CA ALA A 124 13.00 -4.07 5.02
C ALA A 124 13.29 -5.28 5.92
N VAL A 125 12.92 -6.46 5.44
CA VAL A 125 13.29 -7.72 6.07
C VAL A 125 14.77 -7.98 5.80
N GLY A 126 15.52 -8.27 6.83
CA GLY A 126 16.92 -8.67 6.73
C GLY A 126 17.08 -10.14 6.33
N ARG A 127 17.83 -10.90 7.12
CA ARG A 127 18.04 -12.32 6.88
C ARG A 127 16.74 -13.13 6.99
N MET A 128 16.53 -14.07 6.06
CA MET A 128 15.34 -14.93 6.05
C MET A 128 15.61 -16.27 6.74
N ASP A 129 14.71 -16.64 7.65
CA ASP A 129 14.51 -18.03 8.07
C ASP A 129 13.67 -18.74 7.00
N LYS A 130 14.31 -19.63 6.25
CA LYS A 130 13.66 -20.37 5.16
C LYS A 130 12.67 -21.42 5.66
N ILE A 131 12.86 -21.96 6.88
CA ILE A 131 11.99 -23.00 7.46
C ILE A 131 10.63 -22.39 7.80
N ASN A 132 10.63 -21.26 8.52
CA ASN A 132 9.40 -20.60 8.95
C ASN A 132 8.90 -19.55 7.94
N ASN A 133 9.65 -19.31 6.86
CA ASN A 133 9.35 -18.32 5.83
C ASN A 133 9.05 -16.93 6.43
N ARG A 134 9.98 -16.44 7.24
CA ARG A 134 9.94 -15.12 7.90
C ARG A 134 11.34 -14.53 8.00
N GLY A 135 11.44 -13.22 8.18
CA GLY A 135 12.70 -12.57 8.54
C GLY A 135 13.04 -12.80 10.01
N VAL A 136 14.31 -13.01 10.29
CA VAL A 136 14.81 -13.12 11.67
C VAL A 136 15.17 -11.77 12.27
N GLU A 137 15.18 -10.73 11.45
CA GLU A 137 15.45 -9.34 11.85
C GLU A 137 14.81 -8.36 10.86
N MET A 138 14.52 -7.16 11.31
CA MET A 138 14.17 -6.03 10.45
C MET A 138 15.39 -5.11 10.33
N ARG A 139 15.74 -4.74 9.11
CA ARG A 139 16.86 -3.83 8.80
C ARG A 139 16.32 -2.50 8.32
N HIS A 140 17.09 -1.44 8.55
CA HIS A 140 16.74 -0.13 8.04
C HIS A 140 17.97 0.68 7.67
N CYS A 141 17.79 1.59 6.72
CA CYS A 141 18.77 2.60 6.35
C CYS A 141 18.15 4.00 6.49
N VAL A 142 19.00 5.01 6.58
CA VAL A 142 18.64 6.40 6.79
C VAL A 142 19.35 7.30 5.81
N SER A 143 18.63 8.33 5.38
CA SER A 143 19.18 9.53 4.76
C SER A 143 18.92 10.74 5.67
N GLU A 144 19.96 11.51 5.93
CA GLU A 144 19.91 12.73 6.76
C GLU A 144 20.05 14.00 5.92
N ASP A 145 20.08 13.86 4.59
CA ASP A 145 20.34 14.90 3.59
C ASP A 145 19.32 14.89 2.44
N ASP A 146 18.05 14.65 2.78
CA ASP A 146 16.94 14.66 1.83
C ASP A 146 17.10 13.65 0.67
N GLY A 147 17.64 12.46 0.95
CA GLY A 147 17.77 11.37 -0.01
C GLY A 147 18.98 11.46 -0.95
N LEU A 148 19.94 12.35 -0.68
CA LEU A 148 21.16 12.46 -1.48
C LEU A 148 22.13 11.30 -1.17
N THR A 149 22.30 10.96 0.11
CA THR A 149 23.09 9.81 0.55
C THR A 149 22.34 8.94 1.53
N TRP A 150 22.70 7.66 1.57
CA TRP A 150 22.04 6.66 2.42
C TRP A 150 23.09 5.81 3.15
N ARG A 151 22.82 5.48 4.41
CA ARG A 151 23.64 4.55 5.18
C ARG A 151 22.78 3.53 5.91
N MET A 152 23.28 2.31 6.08
CA MET A 152 22.64 1.34 6.95
C MET A 152 22.76 1.79 8.40
N ILE A 153 21.67 1.60 9.17
CA ILE A 153 21.79 1.64 10.64
C ILE A 153 22.52 0.35 11.07
N PRO A 154 23.61 0.45 11.86
CA PRO A 154 24.46 -0.71 12.19
C PRO A 154 23.70 -1.83 12.89
N HIS A 155 22.77 -1.47 13.79
CA HIS A 155 22.02 -2.44 14.57
C HIS A 155 20.68 -2.75 13.88
N ALA A 156 20.41 -4.04 13.71
CA ALA A 156 19.09 -4.50 13.29
C ALA A 156 18.06 -4.23 14.38
N ILE A 157 16.81 -4.00 13.98
CA ILE A 157 15.68 -4.04 14.92
C ILE A 157 15.48 -5.51 15.29
N PRO A 158 15.56 -5.89 16.58
CA PRO A 158 15.62 -7.28 17.01
C PRO A 158 14.22 -7.93 17.05
N VAL A 159 13.51 -7.90 15.92
CA VAL A 159 12.18 -8.48 15.77
C VAL A 159 12.16 -9.44 14.58
N THR A 160 11.50 -10.56 14.74
CA THR A 160 11.14 -11.40 13.61
C THR A 160 9.94 -10.79 12.89
N CYS A 161 9.88 -10.88 11.56
CA CYS A 161 8.77 -10.30 10.79
C CYS A 161 8.55 -11.01 9.45
N VAL A 162 7.31 -11.08 9.01
CA VAL A 162 6.99 -11.45 7.61
C VAL A 162 7.06 -10.22 6.72
N MET A 163 6.52 -9.12 7.24
CA MET A 163 6.55 -7.79 6.62
C MET A 163 7.27 -6.84 7.56
N PRO A 164 8.10 -5.91 7.05
CA PRO A 164 8.68 -4.85 7.87
C PRO A 164 7.57 -3.89 8.37
N LEU A 165 7.95 -2.76 8.93
CA LEU A 165 6.97 -1.73 9.29
C LEU A 165 6.08 -1.40 8.09
N THR A 166 4.78 -1.54 8.28
CA THR A 166 3.79 -1.23 7.25
C THR A 166 3.21 0.17 7.40
N THR A 167 3.32 0.71 8.60
CA THR A 167 2.79 2.01 9.00
C THR A 167 3.55 2.54 10.19
N VAL A 168 3.68 3.87 10.27
CA VAL A 168 4.29 4.59 11.40
C VAL A 168 3.44 5.83 11.66
N ILE A 169 3.19 6.14 12.93
CA ILE A 169 2.47 7.34 13.36
C ILE A 169 3.23 8.03 14.49
N ARG A 170 3.22 9.37 14.54
CA ARG A 170 3.77 10.13 15.65
C ARG A 170 2.76 10.16 16.80
N CYS A 171 3.23 9.83 18.00
CA CYS A 171 2.46 9.88 19.23
C CYS A 171 2.45 11.29 19.83
N SER A 172 1.55 11.54 20.78
CA SER A 172 1.40 12.84 21.44
C SER A 172 2.63 13.27 22.26
N ASP A 173 3.42 12.30 22.73
CA ASP A 173 4.69 12.52 23.43
C ASP A 173 5.90 12.75 22.50
N GLY A 174 5.66 12.79 21.19
CA GLY A 174 6.69 12.97 20.15
C GLY A 174 7.39 11.68 19.72
N SER A 175 7.17 10.55 20.39
CA SER A 175 7.65 9.23 19.96
C SER A 175 6.94 8.76 18.69
N TYR A 176 7.46 7.70 18.08
CA TYR A 176 6.81 7.03 16.95
C TYR A 176 6.32 5.64 17.35
N LEU A 177 5.13 5.30 16.90
CA LEU A 177 4.54 3.97 16.96
C LEU A 177 4.53 3.38 15.54
N GLY A 178 5.22 2.26 15.36
CA GLY A 178 5.24 1.52 14.10
C GLY A 178 4.60 0.16 14.26
N MET A 179 3.88 -0.32 13.23
CA MET A 179 3.27 -1.65 13.24
C MET A 179 3.80 -2.52 12.11
N TYR A 180 3.89 -3.83 12.40
CA TYR A 180 4.31 -4.88 11.49
C TYR A 180 3.57 -6.18 11.79
N ASN A 181 3.80 -7.23 10.99
CA ASN A 181 3.29 -8.55 11.32
C ASN A 181 4.37 -9.63 11.23
N ASP A 182 4.19 -10.65 12.06
CA ASP A 182 5.02 -11.86 12.05
C ASP A 182 4.17 -13.13 12.04
N ARG A 183 4.83 -14.25 11.77
CA ARG A 183 4.23 -15.59 11.85
C ARG A 183 3.91 -15.97 13.28
N TRP A 184 2.95 -16.85 13.41
CA TRP A 184 2.65 -17.56 14.65
C TRP A 184 3.20 -18.99 14.51
N PRO A 185 4.44 -19.26 14.95
CA PRO A 185 5.14 -20.54 14.67
C PRO A 185 4.42 -21.77 15.23
N GLU A 186 3.72 -21.61 16.37
CA GLU A 186 3.02 -22.67 17.06
C GLU A 186 1.74 -23.13 16.34
N ARG A 187 1.31 -22.40 15.32
CA ARG A 187 0.15 -22.76 14.50
C ARG A 187 0.54 -23.63 13.32
N LYS A 188 -0.20 -24.70 13.07
CA LYS A 188 0.01 -25.62 11.93
C LYS A 188 -0.10 -24.97 10.56
N LYS A 189 -0.83 -23.85 10.46
CA LYS A 189 -0.95 -23.02 9.24
C LYS A 189 -0.07 -21.79 9.39
N LYS A 190 0.37 -21.20 8.27
CA LYS A 190 1.16 -19.94 8.23
C LYS A 190 0.31 -18.76 8.72
N TRP A 191 -0.12 -18.81 9.96
CA TRP A 191 -0.91 -17.79 10.63
C TRP A 191 -0.05 -16.59 10.99
N ASN A 192 -0.60 -15.39 10.98
CA ASN A 192 0.11 -14.17 11.34
C ASN A 192 -0.50 -13.55 12.59
N ARG A 193 0.32 -12.73 13.26
CA ARG A 193 -0.03 -11.87 14.38
C ARG A 193 0.47 -10.46 14.08
N VAL A 194 -0.20 -9.44 14.62
CA VAL A 194 0.18 -8.04 14.46
C VAL A 194 0.89 -7.57 15.71
N PHE A 195 2.01 -6.88 15.50
CA PHE A 195 2.87 -6.34 16.54
C PHE A 195 3.09 -4.84 16.31
N GLN A 196 3.50 -4.17 17.38
CA GLN A 196 3.97 -2.79 17.38
C GLN A 196 5.37 -2.66 17.97
N ILE A 197 6.07 -1.59 17.61
CA ILE A 197 7.34 -1.14 18.19
C ILE A 197 7.34 0.37 18.31
N ARG A 198 8.17 0.91 19.22
CA ARG A 198 8.28 2.34 19.47
C ARG A 198 9.68 2.85 19.24
N SER A 199 9.77 4.12 18.79
CA SER A 199 11.02 4.87 18.71
C SER A 199 10.86 6.21 19.41
N THR A 200 11.83 6.55 20.26
CA THR A 200 11.89 7.84 20.99
C THR A 200 13.00 8.76 20.47
N ASP A 201 13.79 8.30 19.51
CA ASP A 201 14.93 9.00 18.92
C ASP A 201 14.75 9.38 17.45
N GLY A 202 13.49 9.41 16.99
CA GLY A 202 13.17 9.82 15.62
C GLY A 202 13.36 8.73 14.58
N GLY A 203 13.40 7.43 14.96
CA GLY A 203 13.45 6.30 14.02
C GLY A 203 14.78 5.56 13.96
N PHE A 204 15.80 5.98 14.72
CA PHE A 204 17.11 5.31 14.73
C PHE A 204 17.09 3.99 15.49
N THR A 205 16.44 3.96 16.65
CA THR A 205 16.26 2.74 17.45
C THR A 205 14.80 2.48 17.75
N TRP A 206 14.46 1.20 17.94
CA TRP A 206 13.10 0.75 18.16
C TRP A 206 13.03 -0.27 19.30
N SER A 207 11.95 -0.24 20.04
CA SER A 207 11.69 -1.17 21.13
C SER A 207 11.55 -2.63 20.64
N PRO A 208 11.58 -3.61 21.55
CA PRO A 208 11.08 -4.95 21.26
C PRO A 208 9.63 -4.93 20.77
N GLY A 209 9.23 -5.98 20.09
CA GLY A 209 7.86 -6.14 19.57
C GLY A 209 6.85 -6.41 20.68
N GLU A 210 5.76 -5.65 20.69
CA GLU A 210 4.60 -5.83 21.56
C GLU A 210 3.41 -6.34 20.73
N LEU A 211 2.71 -7.35 21.24
CA LEU A 211 1.54 -7.93 20.57
C LEU A 211 0.37 -6.94 20.57
N VAL A 212 -0.20 -6.70 19.39
CA VAL A 212 -1.39 -5.86 19.19
C VAL A 212 -2.63 -6.72 18.98
N ALA A 213 -2.55 -7.71 18.09
CA ALA A 213 -3.69 -8.55 17.77
C ALA A 213 -3.26 -9.92 17.29
N GLU A 214 -3.94 -10.94 17.82
CA GLU A 214 -3.85 -12.32 17.35
C GLU A 214 -5.22 -12.99 17.43
N SER A 215 -5.43 -14.04 16.67
CA SER A 215 -6.69 -14.81 16.72
C SER A 215 -6.51 -16.20 16.15
N GLU A 216 -7.15 -17.18 16.77
CA GLU A 216 -7.23 -18.54 16.22
C GLU A 216 -8.18 -18.68 15.02
N LYS A 217 -9.06 -17.71 14.83
CA LYS A 217 -10.07 -17.70 13.76
C LYS A 217 -9.74 -16.74 12.62
N MET A 218 -8.87 -15.74 12.84
CA MET A 218 -8.50 -14.69 11.89
C MET A 218 -6.99 -14.68 11.66
N ASN A 219 -6.55 -14.54 10.41
CA ASN A 219 -5.14 -14.49 10.03
C ASN A 219 -4.71 -13.04 9.82
N LEU A 220 -4.48 -12.31 10.92
CA LEU A 220 -4.31 -10.86 10.96
C LEU A 220 -2.91 -10.44 10.52
N CYS A 221 -2.83 -9.50 9.56
CA CYS A 221 -1.56 -8.99 9.05
C CYS A 221 -1.71 -7.60 8.40
N GLU A 222 -0.61 -7.04 7.91
CA GLU A 222 -0.53 -5.82 7.11
C GLU A 222 -1.30 -4.63 7.72
N PRO A 223 -0.97 -4.22 8.97
CA PRO A 223 -1.66 -3.14 9.65
C PRO A 223 -1.46 -1.79 8.96
N PHE A 224 -2.47 -0.93 9.02
CA PHE A 224 -2.40 0.50 8.70
C PHE A 224 -2.97 1.33 9.84
N LEU A 225 -2.17 2.24 10.40
CA LEU A 225 -2.53 3.13 11.49
C LEU A 225 -3.10 4.46 10.99
N LEU A 226 -4.15 4.92 11.66
CA LEU A 226 -4.72 6.26 11.50
C LEU A 226 -5.19 6.81 12.84
N ARG A 227 -5.32 8.14 12.94
CA ARG A 227 -5.71 8.84 14.15
C ARG A 227 -7.05 9.56 13.94
N SER A 228 -7.90 9.58 14.96
CA SER A 228 -9.14 10.34 15.02
C SER A 228 -8.91 11.85 14.81
N ASP A 229 -9.96 12.58 14.46
CA ASP A 229 -9.86 14.01 14.18
C ASP A 229 -9.56 14.83 15.44
N ASP A 230 -10.04 14.36 16.60
CA ASP A 230 -9.75 14.97 17.90
C ASP A 230 -8.37 14.54 18.49
N GLY A 231 -7.64 13.68 17.77
CA GLY A 231 -6.31 13.20 18.14
C GLY A 231 -6.27 12.15 19.25
N LYS A 232 -7.41 11.76 19.85
CA LYS A 232 -7.47 10.96 21.09
C LYS A 232 -7.56 9.45 20.87
N GLU A 233 -7.87 9.02 19.66
CA GLU A 233 -8.03 7.59 19.35
C GLU A 233 -7.17 7.19 18.15
N LEU A 234 -6.50 6.06 18.26
CA LEU A 234 -5.86 5.39 17.15
C LEU A 234 -6.77 4.28 16.64
N CYS A 235 -6.81 4.11 15.33
CA CYS A 235 -7.40 2.95 14.67
C CYS A 235 -6.33 2.25 13.86
N ALA A 236 -6.28 0.91 13.92
CA ALA A 236 -5.52 0.13 12.96
C ALA A 236 -6.46 -0.71 12.11
N ILE A 237 -6.32 -0.57 10.79
CA ILE A 237 -6.97 -1.44 9.80
C ILE A 237 -6.06 -2.62 9.56
N LEU A 238 -6.54 -3.83 9.81
CA LEU A 238 -5.81 -5.08 9.67
C LEU A 238 -6.38 -5.90 8.51
N ARG A 239 -5.53 -6.41 7.64
CA ARG A 239 -5.94 -7.44 6.70
C ARG A 239 -6.24 -8.74 7.46
N ASP A 240 -7.35 -9.39 7.17
CA ASP A 240 -7.56 -10.79 7.49
C ASP A 240 -7.25 -11.64 6.25
N ASN A 241 -6.23 -12.48 6.33
CA ASN A 241 -5.76 -13.32 5.22
C ASN A 241 -6.56 -14.63 5.09
N CYS A 242 -7.71 -14.75 5.75
CA CYS A 242 -8.67 -15.81 5.52
C CYS A 242 -9.44 -15.58 4.22
N ARG A 243 -9.92 -16.67 3.63
CA ARG A 243 -10.71 -16.56 2.39
C ARG A 243 -12.05 -15.85 2.67
N ASN A 244 -12.40 -14.91 1.82
CA ASN A 244 -13.65 -14.12 1.90
C ASN A 244 -13.83 -13.35 3.22
N ALA A 245 -12.76 -13.07 3.94
CA ALA A 245 -12.81 -12.29 5.16
C ALA A 245 -12.82 -10.78 4.86
N LEU A 246 -13.53 -10.02 5.68
CA LEU A 246 -13.44 -8.57 5.71
C LEU A 246 -12.18 -8.15 6.48
N SER A 247 -11.63 -6.98 6.17
CA SER A 247 -10.60 -6.37 7.00
C SER A 247 -11.12 -6.10 8.40
N LYS A 248 -10.23 -6.03 9.38
CA LYS A 248 -10.56 -5.83 10.78
C LYS A 248 -10.10 -4.45 11.26
N LEU A 249 -10.81 -3.92 12.24
CA LEU A 249 -10.49 -2.68 12.94
C LEU A 249 -10.15 -3.01 14.39
N VAL A 250 -9.08 -2.42 14.91
CA VAL A 250 -8.77 -2.37 16.34
C VAL A 250 -8.53 -0.93 16.74
N PHE A 251 -8.91 -0.55 17.96
CA PHE A 251 -8.85 0.82 18.44
C PHE A 251 -8.03 0.92 19.72
N SER A 252 -7.36 2.05 19.92
CA SER A 252 -6.63 2.39 21.14
C SER A 252 -6.90 3.84 21.54
N ARG A 253 -7.16 4.09 22.83
CA ARG A 253 -7.36 5.42 23.42
C ARG A 253 -6.24 5.86 24.37
N ASP A 254 -5.15 5.13 24.35
CA ASP A 254 -4.02 5.32 25.26
C ASP A 254 -2.67 5.27 24.51
N GLU A 255 -2.67 5.76 23.25
CA GLU A 255 -1.49 5.81 22.38
C GLU A 255 -0.89 4.42 22.12
N GLY A 256 -1.75 3.40 21.96
CA GLY A 256 -1.35 2.04 21.61
C GLY A 256 -0.85 1.21 22.80
N LYS A 257 -1.08 1.61 24.05
CA LYS A 257 -0.76 0.77 25.22
C LYS A 257 -1.72 -0.41 25.33
N THR A 258 -3.00 -0.18 24.98
CA THR A 258 -4.03 -1.24 24.89
C THR A 258 -4.82 -1.12 23.60
N TRP A 259 -5.32 -2.26 23.10
CA TRP A 259 -6.09 -2.36 21.87
C TRP A 259 -7.37 -3.16 22.08
N THR A 260 -8.44 -2.74 21.39
CA THR A 260 -9.70 -3.50 21.40
C THR A 260 -9.57 -4.83 20.67
N ALA A 261 -10.49 -5.75 20.90
CA ALA A 261 -10.63 -6.94 20.08
C ALA A 261 -10.90 -6.57 18.60
N PRO A 262 -10.38 -7.34 17.62
CA PRO A 262 -10.63 -7.11 16.20
C PRO A 262 -12.11 -7.25 15.85
N ALA A 263 -12.64 -6.29 15.10
CA ALA A 263 -13.99 -6.29 14.59
C ALA A 263 -14.02 -5.97 13.08
N ASP A 264 -15.02 -6.42 12.34
CA ASP A 264 -15.11 -6.21 10.88
C ASP A 264 -15.12 -4.73 10.51
N SER A 265 -14.41 -4.37 9.44
CA SER A 265 -14.54 -3.08 8.77
C SER A 265 -15.80 -3.01 7.90
N ALA A 266 -16.10 -1.84 7.32
CA ALA A 266 -17.04 -1.76 6.22
C ALA A 266 -16.57 -2.65 5.05
N PRO A 267 -17.47 -3.34 4.33
CA PRO A 267 -17.11 -4.10 3.13
C PRO A 267 -16.33 -3.27 2.12
N ALA A 268 -16.78 -2.05 1.82
CA ALA A 268 -16.13 -1.16 0.87
C ALA A 268 -14.68 -0.77 1.23
N LEU A 269 -14.29 -0.88 2.51
CA LEU A 269 -12.92 -0.65 3.02
C LEU A 269 -12.13 -1.95 3.15
N SER A 270 -12.70 -3.09 2.77
CA SER A 270 -12.02 -4.39 2.90
C SER A 270 -11.05 -4.65 1.76
N GLY A 271 -9.80 -4.95 2.13
CA GLY A 271 -8.74 -5.18 1.16
C GLY A 271 -7.42 -5.60 1.79
N HIS A 272 -6.38 -5.52 0.98
CA HIS A 272 -5.03 -5.92 1.38
C HIS A 272 -4.07 -4.72 1.30
N ARG A 273 -3.23 -4.60 2.33
CA ARG A 273 -2.15 -3.60 2.41
C ARG A 273 -2.67 -2.17 2.27
N HIS A 274 -3.47 -1.76 3.23
CA HIS A 274 -3.95 -0.39 3.31
C HIS A 274 -2.80 0.60 3.53
N ALA A 275 -2.91 1.76 2.90
CA ALA A 275 -2.11 2.95 3.16
C ALA A 275 -2.98 4.17 2.89
N GLY A 276 -2.80 5.28 3.60
CA GLY A 276 -3.71 6.40 3.43
C GLY A 276 -3.16 7.71 3.94
N VAL A 277 -3.81 8.79 3.50
CA VAL A 277 -3.55 10.17 3.91
C VAL A 277 -4.86 10.86 4.22
N LYS A 278 -4.80 11.86 5.11
CA LYS A 278 -5.93 12.72 5.47
C LYS A 278 -5.71 14.10 4.88
N ASP A 279 -6.68 14.62 4.14
CA ASP A 279 -6.63 15.97 3.58
C ASP A 279 -7.00 17.06 4.61
N SER A 280 -6.88 18.32 4.23
CA SER A 280 -7.15 19.47 5.11
C SER A 280 -8.63 19.56 5.55
N SER A 281 -9.55 18.91 4.83
CA SER A 281 -10.96 18.82 5.20
C SER A 281 -11.26 17.72 6.24
N GLY A 282 -10.26 16.92 6.64
CA GLY A 282 -10.41 15.78 7.53
C GLY A 282 -10.84 14.49 6.83
N ARG A 283 -10.90 14.47 5.49
CA ARG A 283 -11.28 13.29 4.73
C ARG A 283 -10.07 12.40 4.47
N TRP A 284 -10.19 11.12 4.74
CA TRP A 284 -9.20 10.10 4.44
C TRP A 284 -9.34 9.61 3.00
N THR A 285 -8.21 9.46 2.32
CA THR A 285 -8.08 8.64 1.12
C THR A 285 -7.18 7.45 1.47
N ILE A 286 -7.76 6.25 1.48
CA ILE A 286 -7.08 5.00 1.84
C ILE A 286 -7.01 4.12 0.61
N VAL A 287 -5.79 3.78 0.17
CA VAL A 287 -5.53 2.95 -1.01
C VAL A 287 -5.24 1.51 -0.60
N PHE A 288 -5.66 0.54 -1.41
CA PHE A 288 -5.49 -0.89 -1.13
C PHE A 288 -5.75 -1.72 -2.38
N ARG A 289 -5.36 -2.99 -2.35
CA ARG A 289 -5.87 -3.99 -3.27
C ARG A 289 -7.24 -4.44 -2.80
N ASP A 290 -8.25 -4.27 -3.65
CA ASP A 290 -9.61 -4.64 -3.31
C ASP A 290 -9.77 -6.17 -3.19
N PHE A 291 -10.26 -6.61 -2.06
CA PHE A 291 -10.55 -8.01 -1.74
C PHE A 291 -11.92 -8.20 -1.07
N GLU A 292 -12.78 -7.20 -1.19
CA GLU A 292 -14.18 -7.35 -0.79
C GLU A 292 -14.81 -8.49 -1.59
N PRO A 293 -15.46 -9.47 -0.93
CA PRO A 293 -15.96 -10.68 -1.59
C PRO A 293 -16.95 -10.43 -2.75
N GLN A 294 -17.70 -9.35 -2.71
CA GLN A 294 -18.73 -8.99 -3.70
C GLN A 294 -18.42 -7.70 -4.45
N SER A 295 -17.18 -7.20 -4.36
CA SER A 295 -16.82 -5.96 -5.04
C SER A 295 -16.81 -6.10 -6.56
N PRO A 296 -17.42 -5.15 -7.30
CA PRO A 296 -17.26 -5.10 -8.75
C PRO A 296 -15.82 -4.74 -9.17
N PHE A 297 -14.99 -4.24 -8.24
CA PHE A 297 -13.61 -3.86 -8.47
C PHE A 297 -12.59 -4.90 -7.95
N GLY A 298 -13.05 -6.08 -7.55
CA GLY A 298 -12.21 -7.10 -6.90
C GLY A 298 -10.89 -7.36 -7.63
N HIS A 299 -9.79 -7.46 -6.86
CA HIS A 299 -8.42 -7.71 -7.31
C HIS A 299 -7.75 -6.56 -8.09
N ASN A 300 -8.34 -5.38 -8.11
CA ASN A 300 -7.75 -4.16 -8.66
C ASN A 300 -7.16 -3.26 -7.57
N TYR A 301 -6.43 -2.24 -7.98
CA TYR A 301 -5.95 -1.20 -7.06
C TYR A 301 -7.03 -0.15 -6.90
N CYS A 302 -7.48 0.03 -5.66
CA CYS A 302 -8.61 0.89 -5.33
C CYS A 302 -8.25 1.90 -4.24
N ALA A 303 -9.09 2.92 -4.09
CA ALA A 303 -9.14 3.80 -2.95
C ALA A 303 -10.52 3.75 -2.31
N TRP A 304 -10.54 3.97 -1.01
CA TRP A 304 -11.72 4.32 -0.23
C TRP A 304 -11.58 5.77 0.24
N ARG A 305 -12.67 6.55 0.19
CA ARG A 305 -12.74 7.92 0.70
C ARG A 305 -13.88 8.09 1.70
N GLY A 306 -13.57 8.71 2.83
CA GLY A 306 -14.53 9.00 3.89
C GLY A 306 -13.87 9.67 5.08
N THR A 307 -14.60 9.93 6.13
CA THR A 307 -14.12 10.50 7.39
C THR A 307 -13.71 9.42 8.39
N TYR A 308 -13.01 9.79 9.45
CA TYR A 308 -12.74 8.87 10.55
C TYR A 308 -14.04 8.32 11.16
N ALA A 309 -15.07 9.18 11.29
CA ALA A 309 -16.38 8.76 11.75
C ALA A 309 -17.07 7.73 10.82
N ASP A 310 -16.80 7.76 9.51
CA ASP A 310 -17.29 6.75 8.58
C ASP A 310 -16.63 5.39 8.82
N ILE A 311 -15.33 5.38 9.12
CA ILE A 311 -14.58 4.14 9.47
C ILE A 311 -15.18 3.53 10.74
N VAL A 312 -15.33 4.32 11.80
CA VAL A 312 -15.87 3.85 13.09
C VAL A 312 -17.30 3.33 12.94
N ALA A 313 -18.13 4.06 12.22
CA ALA A 313 -19.54 3.69 11.97
C ALA A 313 -19.72 2.62 10.88
N ARG A 314 -18.61 2.17 10.24
CA ARG A 314 -18.61 1.19 9.14
C ARG A 314 -19.47 1.61 7.97
N ARG A 315 -19.50 2.91 7.66
CA ARG A 315 -20.20 3.43 6.49
C ARG A 315 -19.44 3.10 5.21
N PRO A 316 -20.12 2.92 4.07
CA PRO A 316 -19.46 2.48 2.82
C PRO A 316 -18.48 3.52 2.26
N GLY A 317 -18.66 4.82 2.53
CA GLY A 317 -17.86 5.87 1.92
C GLY A 317 -17.96 5.88 0.39
N GLU A 318 -16.94 6.42 -0.28
CA GLU A 318 -16.77 6.36 -1.73
C GLU A 318 -15.65 5.35 -2.06
N LYS A 319 -15.94 4.36 -2.92
CA LYS A 319 -14.94 3.41 -3.44
C LYS A 319 -14.57 3.74 -4.88
N ILE A 320 -13.28 3.88 -5.16
CA ILE A 320 -12.76 4.31 -6.45
C ILE A 320 -11.81 3.22 -6.98
N LYS A 321 -12.06 2.69 -8.18
CA LYS A 321 -11.07 1.88 -8.90
C LYS A 321 -10.03 2.81 -9.53
N LEU A 322 -8.78 2.69 -9.11
CA LEU A 322 -7.67 3.54 -9.54
C LEU A 322 -6.95 2.98 -10.76
N LEU A 323 -6.62 1.69 -10.72
CA LEU A 323 -5.90 0.99 -11.78
C LEU A 323 -6.49 -0.40 -12.02
N GLU A 324 -6.64 -0.75 -13.28
CA GLU A 324 -7.02 -2.10 -13.72
C GLU A 324 -5.82 -3.04 -13.65
N ASN A 325 -5.99 -4.20 -13.04
CA ASN A 325 -4.97 -5.23 -12.98
C ASN A 325 -5.12 -6.22 -14.14
N CYS A 326 -4.24 -6.12 -15.13
CA CYS A 326 -4.22 -7.00 -16.28
C CYS A 326 -3.57 -8.37 -16.01
N SER A 327 -3.31 -8.75 -14.76
CA SER A 327 -2.68 -10.03 -14.41
C SER A 327 -3.63 -11.20 -14.65
N LYS A 328 -3.12 -12.28 -15.26
CA LYS A 328 -3.83 -13.56 -15.32
C LYS A 328 -4.07 -14.14 -13.92
N ARG A 329 -3.18 -13.84 -12.98
CA ARG A 329 -3.33 -14.10 -11.53
C ARG A 329 -3.96 -12.87 -10.89
N LYS A 330 -5.26 -12.74 -10.95
CA LYS A 330 -6.03 -11.53 -10.56
C LYS A 330 -5.70 -10.91 -9.19
N ALA A 331 -4.96 -11.59 -8.31
CA ALA A 331 -4.62 -11.10 -6.98
C ALA A 331 -3.21 -10.50 -6.85
N ASP A 332 -2.44 -10.37 -7.93
CA ASP A 332 -1.05 -9.95 -7.86
C ASP A 332 -0.88 -8.47 -8.23
N CYS A 333 -1.18 -7.59 -7.31
CA CYS A 333 -1.01 -6.14 -7.41
C CYS A 333 -1.27 -5.47 -6.05
N GLY A 334 -1.21 -4.14 -6.00
CA GLY A 334 -1.92 -3.33 -5.01
C GLY A 334 -1.23 -3.12 -3.67
N TYR A 335 -0.02 -3.64 -3.45
CA TYR A 335 0.80 -3.17 -2.33
C TYR A 335 1.38 -1.83 -2.76
N GLY A 336 0.78 -0.77 -2.26
CA GLY A 336 1.11 0.57 -2.65
C GLY A 336 1.17 1.51 -1.47
N ALA A 337 1.30 2.78 -1.76
CA ALA A 337 1.29 3.87 -0.80
C ALA A 337 0.69 5.12 -1.46
N CYS A 338 0.43 6.13 -0.67
CA CYS A 338 0.04 7.44 -1.17
C CYS A 338 0.64 8.56 -0.32
N VAL A 339 0.75 9.73 -0.91
CA VAL A 339 1.19 10.96 -0.25
C VAL A 339 0.23 12.10 -0.57
N LEU A 340 0.04 12.98 0.40
CA LEU A 340 -0.73 14.20 0.23
C LEU A 340 0.15 15.28 -0.40
N MET A 341 -0.35 15.91 -1.45
CA MET A 341 0.28 17.04 -2.10
C MET A 341 -0.13 18.36 -1.41
N PRO A 342 0.61 19.46 -1.57
CA PRO A 342 0.32 20.73 -0.90
C PRO A 342 -1.05 21.33 -1.24
N ASP A 343 -1.62 20.95 -2.36
CA ASP A 343 -2.95 21.37 -2.84
C ASP A 343 -4.08 20.39 -2.47
N ASP A 344 -3.83 19.48 -1.53
CA ASP A 344 -4.74 18.39 -1.13
C ASP A 344 -5.00 17.33 -2.23
N THR A 345 -4.31 17.38 -3.36
CA THR A 345 -4.32 16.28 -4.32
C THR A 345 -3.60 15.08 -3.70
N VAL A 346 -4.06 13.88 -3.97
CA VAL A 346 -3.41 12.65 -3.51
C VAL A 346 -2.65 12.02 -4.68
N PHE A 347 -1.35 11.83 -4.51
CA PHE A 347 -0.57 10.97 -5.38
C PHE A 347 -0.50 9.58 -4.78
N ALA A 348 -0.95 8.57 -5.51
CA ALA A 348 -0.92 7.16 -5.11
C ALA A 348 -0.09 6.36 -6.09
N LEU A 349 0.51 5.26 -5.63
CA LEU A 349 1.24 4.33 -6.49
C LEU A 349 1.10 2.88 -6.02
N THR A 350 1.35 1.97 -6.95
CA THR A 350 1.41 0.54 -6.67
C THR A 350 2.26 -0.19 -7.69
N TYR A 351 2.59 -1.46 -7.41
CA TYR A 351 3.01 -2.40 -8.44
C TYR A 351 1.78 -3.07 -9.05
N ILE A 352 1.77 -3.24 -10.36
CA ILE A 352 0.62 -3.79 -11.06
C ILE A 352 1.01 -4.33 -12.46
N LYS A 353 0.34 -5.38 -12.91
CA LYS A 353 0.33 -5.75 -14.33
C LYS A 353 -0.47 -4.70 -15.09
N TYR A 354 0.24 -3.67 -15.57
CA TYR A 354 -0.36 -2.44 -16.08
C TYR A 354 -0.93 -2.57 -17.48
N ASN A 355 -0.26 -3.34 -18.34
CA ASN A 355 -0.73 -3.60 -19.71
C ASN A 355 -0.95 -5.10 -19.92
N PRO A 356 -1.87 -5.48 -20.84
CA PRO A 356 -1.87 -6.83 -21.41
C PRO A 356 -0.55 -7.10 -22.13
N GLY A 357 -0.17 -8.36 -22.29
CA GLY A 357 1.04 -8.70 -23.04
C GLY A 357 2.07 -9.48 -22.20
N PRO A 358 3.31 -9.65 -22.69
CA PRO A 358 4.34 -10.46 -22.03
C PRO A 358 5.00 -9.75 -20.86
N GLU A 359 4.97 -8.41 -20.77
CA GLU A 359 5.62 -7.63 -19.72
C GLU A 359 5.12 -8.04 -18.34
N LYS A 360 6.00 -8.04 -17.34
CA LYS A 360 5.66 -8.26 -15.94
C LYS A 360 5.15 -6.96 -15.29
N HIS A 361 5.09 -6.92 -13.98
CA HIS A 361 4.57 -5.81 -13.22
C HIS A 361 5.43 -4.56 -13.32
N SER A 362 4.78 -3.43 -13.41
CA SER A 362 5.36 -2.08 -13.40
C SER A 362 5.05 -1.39 -12.07
N ILE A 363 5.84 -0.40 -11.70
CA ILE A 363 5.47 0.58 -10.67
C ILE A 363 4.75 1.73 -11.38
N VAL A 364 3.49 1.94 -11.01
CA VAL A 364 2.63 2.95 -11.62
C VAL A 364 2.10 3.88 -10.56
N GLY A 365 2.29 5.16 -10.76
CA GLY A 365 1.70 6.23 -9.97
C GLY A 365 0.52 6.88 -10.67
N LEU A 366 -0.34 7.54 -9.89
CA LEU A 366 -1.44 8.32 -10.42
C LEU A 366 -1.86 9.43 -9.44
N TRP A 367 -2.47 10.50 -9.99
CA TRP A 367 -3.11 11.54 -9.20
C TRP A 367 -4.61 11.27 -9.11
N LEU A 368 -5.12 11.22 -7.87
CA LEU A 368 -6.55 11.12 -7.63
C LEU A 368 -7.19 12.50 -7.81
N PRO A 369 -8.36 12.59 -8.44
CA PRO A 369 -9.15 13.82 -8.43
C PRO A 369 -9.56 14.19 -7.00
N LYS A 370 -9.72 15.49 -6.74
CA LYS A 370 -10.26 16.02 -5.48
C LYS A 370 -11.70 15.56 -5.23
#